data_01e61c54515ba923932f94178916ecba
#
_entry.id   01e61c54515ba923932f94178916ecba
#
_cell.length_a   1.000
_cell.length_b   1.000
_cell.length_c   1.000
_cell.angle_alpha   90.00
_cell.angle_beta   90.00
_cell.angle_gamma   90.00
#
_symmetry.space_group_name_H-M   'P 1'
#
loop_
_entity.id
_entity.type
_entity.pdbx_description
1 polymer ?
#
loop_
_entity_poly.entity_id
_entity_poly.type
_entity_poly.pdbx_seq_one_letter_code
_entity_poly.pdbx_strand_id
1 'polypeptide(L)'
;MTEQTRANAARWACGYCFAMGGMVHGSVMGRVPALKSMTGVDEQQLGQALLGAGFGALLAFAFAGALVRRYGSRAITVISGLALMATFPLLGLAQDVWVLAAGFLAVGLTFATMDVAMNTQAVEVERRLGRPCISSLHGMYSLGGLVGAVGAAAFADLAPIWHFSLLALIAVAILPFFARHLFEGRPQPMEEEAPAQRGWRLPPPALIGLGLLTLCAFVSEGAVADWGALLLHQVLGASERLAALGFAAFSATMVLGRLFGDRLRVRFADEALVRNLALLAIAGMFLALFSPWVAGAIAGFALVGAGLSVVVPILIGAAGNRPGVEPSRGVAAVASFGYGGLLMGPPLIGFLAEHVGLRLSLLVVVGLCAGLVLKASLVRRPPKANV
;
A
#
# COMPACT_ATOMS: atom_id res chain seq x y z
N MET A 1 26.68 23.70 -1.34
CA MET A 1 26.34 22.25 -1.29
C MET A 1 26.70 21.64 -2.63
N THR A 2 27.45 20.52 -2.63
CA THR A 2 27.67 19.76 -3.87
C THR A 2 26.34 19.19 -4.38
N GLU A 3 26.26 18.89 -5.70
CA GLU A 3 25.05 18.31 -6.29
C GLU A 3 24.66 16.98 -5.63
N GLN A 4 25.66 16.15 -5.29
CA GLN A 4 25.48 14.89 -4.56
C GLN A 4 24.90 15.10 -3.14
N THR A 5 25.36 16.14 -2.43
CA THR A 5 24.83 16.48 -1.10
C THR A 5 23.37 16.93 -1.21
N ARG A 6 23.03 17.72 -2.24
CA ARG A 6 21.66 18.17 -2.51
C ARG A 6 20.76 17.01 -2.87
N ALA A 7 21.21 16.07 -3.71
CA ALA A 7 20.45 14.89 -4.09
C ALA A 7 20.20 13.95 -2.88
N ASN A 8 21.17 13.78 -1.98
CA ASN A 8 20.98 13.01 -0.75
C ASN A 8 19.98 13.70 0.21
N ALA A 9 20.01 15.02 0.36
CA ALA A 9 19.03 15.76 1.15
C ALA A 9 17.62 15.62 0.56
N ALA A 10 17.48 15.70 -0.77
CA ALA A 10 16.22 15.49 -1.47
C ALA A 10 15.70 14.05 -1.31
N ARG A 11 16.57 13.04 -1.29
CA ARG A 11 16.19 11.64 -1.00
C ARG A 11 15.54 11.50 0.37
N TRP A 12 16.14 12.10 1.42
CA TRP A 12 15.54 12.07 2.76
C TRP A 12 14.23 12.84 2.83
N ALA A 13 14.14 13.98 2.12
CA ALA A 13 12.92 14.75 2.03
C ALA A 13 11.78 13.96 1.35
N CYS A 14 12.09 13.30 0.24
CA CYS A 14 11.16 12.42 -0.45
C CYS A 14 10.78 11.22 0.45
N GLY A 15 11.75 10.59 1.11
CA GLY A 15 11.51 9.50 2.07
C GLY A 15 10.57 9.91 3.21
N TYR A 16 10.69 11.14 3.72
CA TYR A 16 9.77 11.68 4.71
C TYR A 16 8.32 11.75 4.17
N CYS A 17 8.12 12.21 2.92
CA CYS A 17 6.79 12.24 2.31
C CYS A 17 6.18 10.83 2.18
N PHE A 18 6.99 9.84 1.77
CA PHE A 18 6.56 8.44 1.76
C PHE A 18 6.19 7.94 3.15
N ALA A 19 7.03 8.22 4.18
CA ALA A 19 6.76 7.83 5.55
C ALA A 19 5.49 8.49 6.10
N MET A 20 5.23 9.75 5.75
CA MET A 20 4.02 10.48 6.14
C MET A 20 2.76 9.82 5.58
N GLY A 21 2.76 9.43 4.30
CA GLY A 21 1.65 8.68 3.70
C GLY A 21 1.44 7.31 4.35
N GLY A 22 2.53 6.58 4.58
CA GLY A 22 2.48 5.30 5.29
C GLY A 22 1.95 5.43 6.71
N MET A 23 2.35 6.47 7.44
CA MET A 23 1.88 6.74 8.81
C MET A 23 0.37 6.94 8.86
N VAL A 24 -0.21 7.68 7.92
CA VAL A 24 -1.68 7.82 7.80
C VAL A 24 -2.31 6.46 7.59
N HIS A 25 -1.81 5.67 6.63
CA HIS A 25 -2.34 4.34 6.34
C HIS A 25 -2.31 3.44 7.58
N GLY A 26 -1.14 3.29 8.23
CA GLY A 26 -1.01 2.42 9.41
C GLY A 26 -1.85 2.88 10.60
N SER A 27 -1.99 4.20 10.80
CA SER A 27 -2.83 4.75 11.86
C SER A 27 -4.31 4.43 11.63
N VAL A 28 -4.80 4.58 10.41
CA VAL A 28 -6.20 4.28 10.06
C VAL A 28 -6.46 2.78 10.22
N MET A 29 -5.60 1.93 9.64
CA MET A 29 -5.77 0.48 9.70
C MET A 29 -5.75 -0.06 11.14
N GLY A 30 -4.87 0.48 11.99
CA GLY A 30 -4.83 0.14 13.41
C GLY A 30 -6.05 0.63 14.22
N ARG A 31 -6.81 1.60 13.71
CA ARG A 31 -7.99 2.19 14.36
C ARG A 31 -9.32 1.83 13.70
N VAL A 32 -9.33 0.90 12.75
CA VAL A 32 -10.57 0.41 12.11
C VAL A 32 -11.63 -0.04 13.13
N PRO A 33 -11.29 -0.78 14.22
CA PRO A 33 -12.28 -1.16 15.23
C PRO A 33 -12.92 0.06 15.89
N ALA A 34 -12.14 1.07 16.25
CA ALA A 34 -12.64 2.31 16.85
C ALA A 34 -13.55 3.09 15.89
N LEU A 35 -13.14 3.21 14.62
CA LEU A 35 -13.95 3.88 13.58
C LEU A 35 -15.28 3.15 13.37
N LYS A 36 -15.27 1.81 13.32
CA LYS A 36 -16.48 1.01 13.21
C LYS A 36 -17.41 1.19 14.41
N SER A 37 -16.86 1.08 15.63
CA SER A 37 -17.63 1.25 16.87
C SER A 37 -18.23 2.65 17.00
N MET A 38 -17.48 3.67 16.64
CA MET A 38 -17.90 5.10 16.73
C MET A 38 -19.04 5.42 15.76
N THR A 39 -19.04 4.81 14.57
CA THR A 39 -20.06 5.05 13.53
C THR A 39 -21.23 4.07 13.58
N GLY A 40 -21.12 2.98 14.35
CA GLY A 40 -22.15 1.96 14.44
C GLY A 40 -22.39 1.15 13.17
N VAL A 41 -21.44 1.18 12.22
CA VAL A 41 -21.58 0.50 10.92
C VAL A 41 -21.35 -1.01 11.05
N ASP A 42 -22.05 -1.79 10.22
CA ASP A 42 -21.77 -3.21 10.03
C ASP A 42 -20.53 -3.44 9.12
N GLU A 43 -20.16 -4.68 8.88
CA GLU A 43 -19.01 -5.05 8.06
C GLU A 43 -19.19 -4.64 6.60
N GLN A 44 -20.39 -4.80 6.05
CA GLN A 44 -20.69 -4.41 4.69
C GLN A 44 -20.60 -2.90 4.50
N GLN A 45 -21.19 -2.13 5.41
CA GLN A 45 -21.14 -0.68 5.42
C GLN A 45 -19.71 -0.15 5.59
N LEU A 46 -18.90 -0.80 6.45
CA LEU A 46 -17.48 -0.48 6.60
C LEU A 46 -16.73 -0.73 5.28
N GLY A 47 -16.95 -1.87 4.64
CA GLY A 47 -16.36 -2.17 3.32
C GLY A 47 -16.74 -1.15 2.25
N GLN A 48 -18.00 -0.69 2.25
CA GLN A 48 -18.47 0.37 1.36
C GLN A 48 -17.82 1.73 1.69
N ALA A 49 -17.65 2.07 2.97
CA ALA A 49 -16.97 3.30 3.37
C ALA A 49 -15.50 3.30 2.93
N LEU A 50 -14.80 2.19 3.09
CA LEU A 50 -13.41 2.02 2.63
C LEU A 50 -13.25 2.19 1.11
N LEU A 51 -14.29 1.86 0.30
CA LEU A 51 -14.30 2.18 -1.14
C LEU A 51 -14.11 3.68 -1.41
N GLY A 52 -14.53 4.55 -0.48
CA GLY A 52 -14.33 5.98 -0.61
C GLY A 52 -12.88 6.34 -0.90
N ALA A 53 -11.92 5.70 -0.21
CA ALA A 53 -10.49 5.94 -0.45
C ALA A 53 -10.07 5.54 -1.88
N GLY A 54 -10.55 4.40 -2.38
CA GLY A 54 -10.29 3.96 -3.75
C GLY A 54 -10.87 4.90 -4.80
N PHE A 55 -12.12 5.35 -4.63
CA PHE A 55 -12.73 6.33 -5.52
C PHE A 55 -12.01 7.68 -5.47
N GLY A 56 -11.59 8.12 -4.29
CA GLY A 56 -10.76 9.31 -4.14
C GLY A 56 -9.44 9.20 -4.91
N ALA A 57 -8.77 8.04 -4.84
CA ALA A 57 -7.54 7.79 -5.58
C ALA A 57 -7.77 7.79 -7.11
N LEU A 58 -8.85 7.14 -7.60
CA LEU A 58 -9.20 7.15 -9.02
C LEU A 58 -9.44 8.57 -9.53
N LEU A 59 -10.16 9.39 -8.76
CA LEU A 59 -10.36 10.80 -9.10
C LEU A 59 -9.03 11.55 -9.15
N ALA A 60 -8.14 11.34 -8.17
CA ALA A 60 -6.83 11.96 -8.14
C ALA A 60 -6.02 11.64 -9.40
N PHE A 61 -5.98 10.38 -9.83
CA PHE A 61 -5.20 9.96 -11.00
C PHE A 61 -5.63 10.66 -12.28
N ALA A 62 -6.89 11.09 -12.38
CA ALA A 62 -7.39 11.82 -13.55
C ALA A 62 -6.72 13.22 -13.72
N PHE A 63 -6.29 13.87 -12.63
CA PHE A 63 -5.75 15.24 -12.70
C PHE A 63 -4.38 15.44 -12.04
N ALA A 64 -3.92 14.56 -11.16
CA ALA A 64 -2.68 14.73 -10.41
C ALA A 64 -1.47 14.95 -11.33
N GLY A 65 -1.36 14.19 -12.42
CA GLY A 65 -0.31 14.37 -13.43
C GLY A 65 -0.32 15.76 -14.08
N ALA A 66 -1.52 16.30 -14.37
CA ALA A 66 -1.67 17.65 -14.93
C ALA A 66 -1.27 18.72 -13.91
N LEU A 67 -1.62 18.56 -12.64
CA LEU A 67 -1.21 19.45 -11.56
C LEU A 67 0.32 19.47 -11.40
N VAL A 68 0.95 18.29 -11.39
CA VAL A 68 2.42 18.16 -11.29
C VAL A 68 3.09 18.85 -12.48
N ARG A 69 2.60 18.65 -13.70
CA ARG A 69 3.13 19.35 -14.89
C ARG A 69 3.00 20.86 -14.80
N ARG A 70 1.86 21.36 -14.29
CA ARG A 70 1.58 22.81 -14.24
C ARG A 70 2.33 23.52 -13.13
N TYR A 71 2.38 22.92 -11.93
CA TYR A 71 2.85 23.59 -10.71
C TYR A 71 4.18 23.04 -10.18
N GLY A 72 4.67 21.93 -10.74
CA GLY A 72 5.87 21.23 -10.30
C GLY A 72 5.59 20.22 -9.18
N SER A 73 6.41 19.16 -9.14
CA SER A 73 6.21 18.05 -8.20
C SER A 73 6.41 18.48 -6.74
N ARG A 74 7.32 19.42 -6.43
CA ARG A 74 7.52 19.93 -5.06
C ARG A 74 6.25 20.57 -4.52
N ALA A 75 5.66 21.53 -5.26
CA ALA A 75 4.49 22.27 -4.81
C ALA A 75 3.31 21.31 -4.58
N ILE A 76 3.07 20.38 -5.52
CA ILE A 76 1.98 19.41 -5.39
C ILE A 76 2.22 18.44 -4.24
N THR A 77 3.44 17.91 -4.05
CA THR A 77 3.76 17.05 -2.90
C THR A 77 3.46 17.75 -1.57
N VAL A 78 3.86 19.02 -1.43
CA VAL A 78 3.66 19.77 -0.19
C VAL A 78 2.18 20.11 0.02
N ILE A 79 1.49 20.65 -1.00
CA ILE A 79 0.09 21.03 -0.90
C ILE A 79 -0.79 19.81 -0.61
N SER A 80 -0.61 18.72 -1.36
CA SER A 80 -1.40 17.50 -1.14
C SER A 80 -1.05 16.81 0.17
N GLY A 81 0.22 16.89 0.62
CA GLY A 81 0.63 16.42 1.93
C GLY A 81 -0.04 17.21 3.07
N LEU A 82 -0.10 18.53 2.97
CA LEU A 82 -0.84 19.37 3.92
C LEU A 82 -2.34 19.07 3.89
N ALA A 83 -2.92 18.91 2.69
CA ALA A 83 -4.32 18.53 2.53
C ALA A 83 -4.60 17.14 3.13
N LEU A 84 -3.69 16.17 2.96
CA LEU A 84 -3.79 14.85 3.59
C LEU A 84 -3.80 14.97 5.12
N MET A 85 -2.90 15.78 5.69
CA MET A 85 -2.86 16.00 7.14
C MET A 85 -4.08 16.77 7.65
N ALA A 86 -4.74 17.57 6.83
CA ALA A 86 -6.00 18.24 7.18
C ALA A 86 -7.22 17.29 7.11
N THR A 87 -7.24 16.37 6.13
CA THR A 87 -8.36 15.44 5.94
C THR A 87 -8.28 14.20 6.84
N PHE A 88 -7.08 13.74 7.16
CA PHE A 88 -6.85 12.55 7.98
C PHE A 88 -7.58 12.60 9.35
N PRO A 89 -7.50 13.68 10.15
CA PRO A 89 -8.22 13.77 11.43
C PRO A 89 -9.75 13.73 11.28
N LEU A 90 -10.30 14.15 10.13
CA LEU A 90 -11.75 14.19 9.92
C LEU A 90 -12.39 12.80 9.99
N LEU A 91 -11.64 11.73 9.71
CA LEU A 91 -12.09 10.35 9.94
C LEU A 91 -12.51 10.12 11.41
N GLY A 92 -11.83 10.76 12.35
CA GLY A 92 -12.16 10.69 13.78
C GLY A 92 -13.39 11.48 14.21
N LEU A 93 -14.05 12.19 13.29
CA LEU A 93 -15.31 12.93 13.51
C LEU A 93 -16.52 12.23 12.88
N ALA A 94 -16.32 11.10 12.19
CA ALA A 94 -17.41 10.42 11.52
C ALA A 94 -18.44 9.89 12.53
N GLN A 95 -19.72 10.14 12.28
CA GLN A 95 -20.83 9.68 13.14
C GLN A 95 -21.71 8.65 12.44
N ASP A 96 -21.55 8.49 11.14
CA ASP A 96 -22.28 7.55 10.31
C ASP A 96 -21.45 7.10 9.11
N VAL A 97 -21.99 6.14 8.33
CA VAL A 97 -21.34 5.56 7.15
C VAL A 97 -21.02 6.59 6.07
N TRP A 98 -21.87 7.60 5.87
CA TRP A 98 -21.69 8.57 4.78
C TRP A 98 -20.57 9.55 5.07
N VAL A 99 -20.51 10.03 6.34
CA VAL A 99 -19.40 10.89 6.79
C VAL A 99 -18.09 10.12 6.80
N LEU A 100 -18.11 8.84 7.19
CA LEU A 100 -16.94 7.98 7.15
C LEU A 100 -16.46 7.77 5.70
N ALA A 101 -17.37 7.46 4.77
CA ALA A 101 -17.07 7.27 3.35
C ALA A 101 -16.52 8.56 2.71
N ALA A 102 -17.11 9.72 3.03
CA ALA A 102 -16.63 11.03 2.58
C ALA A 102 -15.22 11.33 3.12
N GLY A 103 -14.96 10.98 4.38
CA GLY A 103 -13.63 11.10 4.99
C GLY A 103 -12.61 10.21 4.27
N PHE A 104 -12.94 8.95 3.99
CA PHE A 104 -12.07 8.06 3.21
C PHE A 104 -11.85 8.57 1.78
N LEU A 105 -12.89 9.10 1.12
CA LEU A 105 -12.75 9.70 -0.21
C LEU A 105 -11.78 10.88 -0.19
N ALA A 106 -11.88 11.77 0.80
CA ALA A 106 -11.00 12.92 0.95
C ALA A 106 -9.54 12.49 1.24
N VAL A 107 -9.35 11.51 2.11
CA VAL A 107 -8.01 10.93 2.39
C VAL A 107 -7.45 10.26 1.14
N GLY A 108 -8.22 9.45 0.43
CA GLY A 108 -7.79 8.79 -0.80
C GLY A 108 -7.42 9.77 -1.90
N LEU A 109 -8.22 10.81 -2.10
CA LEU A 109 -7.98 11.88 -3.07
C LEU A 109 -6.67 12.62 -2.79
N THR A 110 -6.48 13.05 -1.55
CA THR A 110 -5.29 13.82 -1.14
C THR A 110 -4.04 12.96 -1.12
N PHE A 111 -4.13 11.72 -0.61
CA PHE A 111 -3.03 10.76 -0.61
C PHE A 111 -2.59 10.41 -2.03
N ALA A 112 -3.49 10.02 -2.93
CA ALA A 112 -3.12 9.63 -4.29
C ALA A 112 -2.56 10.82 -5.10
N THR A 113 -3.05 12.04 -4.87
CA THR A 113 -2.44 13.24 -5.45
C THR A 113 -1.00 13.43 -4.96
N MET A 114 -0.75 13.23 -3.66
CA MET A 114 0.58 13.27 -3.07
C MET A 114 1.45 12.14 -3.62
N ASP A 115 0.89 10.94 -3.77
CA ASP A 115 1.59 9.75 -4.25
C ASP A 115 2.16 9.97 -5.67
N VAL A 116 1.36 10.48 -6.60
CA VAL A 116 1.83 10.82 -7.95
C VAL A 116 2.97 11.85 -7.89
N ALA A 117 2.83 12.88 -7.07
CA ALA A 117 3.82 13.96 -6.99
C ALA A 117 5.12 13.49 -6.30
N MET A 118 5.05 12.75 -5.19
CA MET A 118 6.24 12.25 -4.50
C MET A 118 6.96 11.15 -5.28
N ASN A 119 6.25 10.33 -6.07
CA ASN A 119 6.89 9.39 -7.00
C ASN A 119 7.61 10.12 -8.13
N THR A 120 7.08 11.24 -8.63
CA THR A 120 7.79 12.12 -9.57
C THR A 120 9.08 12.68 -8.95
N GLN A 121 9.04 13.08 -7.67
CA GLN A 121 10.24 13.46 -6.92
C GLN A 121 11.23 12.29 -6.78
N ALA A 122 10.74 11.08 -6.53
CA ALA A 122 11.56 9.88 -6.37
C ALA A 122 12.38 9.60 -7.65
N VAL A 123 11.73 9.69 -8.81
CA VAL A 123 12.39 9.53 -10.13
C VAL A 123 13.47 10.59 -10.33
N GLU A 124 13.20 11.86 -10.04
CA GLU A 124 14.17 12.95 -10.17
C GLU A 124 15.34 12.77 -9.20
N VAL A 125 15.09 12.34 -7.97
CA VAL A 125 16.13 12.03 -6.98
C VAL A 125 17.01 10.88 -7.47
N GLU A 126 16.42 9.80 -7.98
CA GLU A 126 17.15 8.65 -8.50
C GLU A 126 18.04 9.04 -9.68
N ARG A 127 17.51 9.83 -10.62
CA ARG A 127 18.26 10.35 -11.78
C ARG A 127 19.48 11.16 -11.34
N ARG A 128 19.35 12.06 -10.36
CA ARG A 128 20.46 12.90 -9.86
C ARG A 128 21.44 12.15 -8.99
N LEU A 129 21.01 11.10 -8.28
CA LEU A 129 21.90 10.24 -7.51
C LEU A 129 22.72 9.29 -8.39
N GLY A 130 22.27 9.01 -9.63
CA GLY A 130 22.89 8.05 -10.54
C GLY A 130 22.85 6.60 -10.03
N ARG A 131 21.96 6.31 -9.08
CA ARG A 131 21.78 4.96 -8.48
C ARG A 131 20.34 4.73 -8.06
N PRO A 132 19.83 3.49 -8.12
CA PRO A 132 18.48 3.13 -7.68
C PRO A 132 18.22 3.54 -6.23
N CYS A 133 17.07 4.17 -5.98
CA CYS A 133 16.63 4.53 -4.63
C CYS A 133 15.11 4.45 -4.42
N ILE A 134 14.32 4.26 -5.47
CA ILE A 134 12.84 4.23 -5.41
C ILE A 134 12.36 3.13 -4.44
N SER A 135 12.95 1.93 -4.52
CA SER A 135 12.59 0.83 -3.62
C SER A 135 12.78 1.18 -2.13
N SER A 136 13.89 1.88 -1.80
CA SER A 136 14.13 2.34 -0.43
C SER A 136 13.14 3.43 0.02
N LEU A 137 12.64 4.25 -0.91
CA LEU A 137 11.62 5.26 -0.61
C LEU A 137 10.27 4.60 -0.31
N HIS A 138 9.87 3.57 -1.08
CA HIS A 138 8.70 2.74 -0.72
C HIS A 138 8.90 1.98 0.60
N GLY A 139 10.15 1.62 0.94
CA GLY A 139 10.50 1.11 2.27
C GLY A 139 10.19 2.12 3.39
N MET A 140 10.40 3.42 3.14
CA MET A 140 10.02 4.48 4.09
C MET A 140 8.49 4.58 4.27
N TYR A 141 7.71 4.34 3.21
CA TYR A 141 6.25 4.21 3.34
C TYR A 141 5.87 3.07 4.30
N SER A 142 6.45 1.88 4.11
CA SER A 142 6.18 0.75 4.99
C SER A 142 6.62 1.01 6.44
N LEU A 143 7.75 1.71 6.64
CA LEU A 143 8.21 2.15 7.95
C LEU A 143 7.21 3.15 8.58
N GLY A 144 6.71 4.10 7.79
CA GLY A 144 5.64 5.00 8.21
C GLY A 144 4.39 4.24 8.64
N GLY A 145 3.98 3.22 7.88
CA GLY A 145 2.87 2.34 8.22
C GLY A 145 3.05 1.64 9.57
N LEU A 146 4.25 1.13 9.83
CA LEU A 146 4.60 0.56 11.12
C LEU A 146 4.49 1.59 12.25
N VAL A 147 5.04 2.80 12.05
CA VAL A 147 4.96 3.89 13.05
C VAL A 147 3.51 4.27 13.31
N GLY A 148 2.67 4.38 12.27
CA GLY A 148 1.24 4.66 12.40
C GLY A 148 0.49 3.57 13.18
N ALA A 149 0.77 2.30 12.91
CA ALA A 149 0.14 1.17 13.60
C ALA A 149 0.57 1.08 15.08
N VAL A 150 1.86 1.32 15.36
CA VAL A 150 2.36 1.40 16.75
C VAL A 150 1.72 2.61 17.46
N GLY A 151 1.58 3.75 16.78
CA GLY A 151 0.86 4.91 17.29
C GLY A 151 -0.60 4.59 17.59
N ALA A 152 -1.29 3.86 16.71
CA ALA A 152 -2.66 3.40 16.95
C ALA A 152 -2.78 2.56 18.23
N ALA A 153 -1.82 1.66 18.48
CA ALA A 153 -1.76 0.88 19.71
C ALA A 153 -1.45 1.74 20.94
N ALA A 154 -0.50 2.67 20.84
CA ALA A 154 -0.07 3.53 21.93
C ALA A 154 -1.18 4.49 22.40
N PHE A 155 -1.96 5.00 21.44
CA PHE A 155 -3.04 5.97 21.69
C PHE A 155 -4.44 5.34 21.63
N ALA A 156 -4.55 4.01 21.80
CA ALA A 156 -5.83 3.28 21.70
C ALA A 156 -6.90 3.79 22.67
N ASP A 157 -6.50 4.26 23.85
CA ASP A 157 -7.39 4.79 24.89
C ASP A 157 -7.92 6.20 24.57
N LEU A 158 -7.37 6.88 23.56
CA LEU A 158 -7.84 8.19 23.08
C LEU A 158 -8.86 8.01 21.95
N ALA A 159 -9.82 8.93 21.86
CA ALA A 159 -10.69 8.99 20.69
C ALA A 159 -9.83 9.17 19.40
N PRO A 160 -10.24 8.55 18.27
CA PRO A 160 -9.47 8.59 17.02
C PRO A 160 -9.06 10.00 16.57
N ILE A 161 -9.93 10.98 16.79
CA ILE A 161 -9.67 12.39 16.43
C ILE A 161 -8.38 12.94 17.10
N TRP A 162 -8.14 12.62 18.38
CA TRP A 162 -6.97 13.12 19.10
C TRP A 162 -5.68 12.45 18.61
N HIS A 163 -5.72 11.13 18.42
CA HIS A 163 -4.60 10.37 17.87
C HIS A 163 -4.22 10.90 16.48
N PHE A 164 -5.20 10.99 15.56
CA PHE A 164 -4.98 11.44 14.19
C PHE A 164 -4.52 12.91 14.14
N SER A 165 -5.12 13.78 14.95
CA SER A 165 -4.70 15.19 15.01
C SER A 165 -3.28 15.36 15.53
N LEU A 166 -2.90 14.60 16.56
CA LEU A 166 -1.54 14.66 17.11
C LEU A 166 -0.49 14.28 16.05
N LEU A 167 -0.71 13.17 15.36
CA LEU A 167 0.21 12.73 14.31
C LEU A 167 0.23 13.70 13.12
N ALA A 168 -0.93 14.24 12.73
CA ALA A 168 -1.01 15.23 11.68
C ALA A 168 -0.24 16.51 12.04
N LEU A 169 -0.38 17.02 13.26
CA LEU A 169 0.34 18.20 13.73
C LEU A 169 1.85 17.98 13.76
N ILE A 170 2.30 16.83 14.26
CA ILE A 170 3.73 16.46 14.25
C ILE A 170 4.25 16.41 12.81
N ALA A 171 3.52 15.77 11.90
CA ALA A 171 3.92 15.67 10.51
C ALA A 171 3.97 17.04 9.81
N VAL A 172 2.97 17.90 10.05
CA VAL A 172 2.95 19.26 9.50
C VAL A 172 4.10 20.11 10.06
N ALA A 173 4.41 20.02 11.36
CA ALA A 173 5.50 20.74 11.99
C ALA A 173 6.88 20.38 11.41
N ILE A 174 7.07 19.09 11.04
CA ILE A 174 8.33 18.59 10.48
C ILE A 174 8.42 18.85 8.95
N LEU A 175 7.30 18.90 8.25
CA LEU A 175 7.25 19.00 6.78
C LEU A 175 8.10 20.16 6.21
N PRO A 176 8.10 21.39 6.73
CA PRO A 176 8.89 22.49 6.16
C PRO A 176 10.39 22.21 6.16
N PHE A 177 10.87 21.47 7.19
CA PHE A 177 12.28 21.11 7.27
C PHE A 177 12.71 20.22 6.10
N PHE A 178 11.89 19.29 5.68
CA PHE A 178 12.15 18.40 4.55
C PHE A 178 11.73 19.04 3.21
N ALA A 179 10.59 19.70 3.15
CA ALA A 179 10.03 20.28 1.91
C ALA A 179 11.01 21.23 1.19
N ARG A 180 11.86 21.98 1.93
CA ARG A 180 12.87 22.88 1.35
C ARG A 180 13.91 22.14 0.50
N HIS A 181 14.12 20.86 0.74
CA HIS A 181 15.10 20.04 0.04
C HIS A 181 14.53 19.30 -1.19
N LEU A 182 13.20 19.26 -1.36
CA LEU A 182 12.58 18.72 -2.56
C LEU A 182 13.00 19.52 -3.79
N PHE A 183 13.15 18.85 -4.93
CA PHE A 183 13.42 19.51 -6.19
C PHE A 183 12.16 20.24 -6.69
N GLU A 184 12.31 21.39 -7.34
CA GLU A 184 11.16 22.13 -7.89
C GLU A 184 10.39 21.32 -8.95
N GLY A 185 11.11 20.43 -9.65
CA GLY A 185 10.53 19.35 -10.46
C GLY A 185 9.44 19.81 -11.42
N ARG A 186 9.69 20.93 -12.14
CA ARG A 186 8.94 21.19 -13.37
C ARG A 186 9.42 20.14 -14.37
N PRO A 187 8.55 19.25 -14.86
CA PRO A 187 8.94 18.35 -15.93
C PRO A 187 9.49 19.21 -17.06
N GLN A 188 10.71 18.95 -17.49
CA GLN A 188 11.13 19.44 -18.79
C GLN A 188 10.09 18.94 -19.79
N PRO A 189 9.75 19.72 -20.84
CA PRO A 189 8.96 19.19 -21.94
C PRO A 189 9.66 17.89 -22.35
N MET A 190 9.04 16.76 -22.05
CA MET A 190 9.47 15.52 -22.69
C MET A 190 9.34 15.82 -24.19
N GLU A 191 10.45 15.69 -24.93
CA GLU A 191 10.36 15.50 -26.37
C GLU A 191 9.19 14.54 -26.55
N GLU A 192 8.22 14.94 -27.37
CA GLU A 192 6.96 14.22 -27.57
C GLU A 192 7.29 12.73 -27.70
N GLU A 193 7.16 11.97 -26.61
CA GLU A 193 7.08 10.53 -26.75
C GLU A 193 5.99 10.29 -27.77
N ALA A 194 6.35 9.61 -28.84
CA ALA A 194 5.48 9.29 -29.96
C ALA A 194 4.11 8.92 -29.40
N PRO A 195 3.02 9.50 -29.90
CA PRO A 195 1.72 9.51 -29.26
C PRO A 195 1.41 8.11 -28.76
N ALA A 196 1.35 7.96 -27.44
CA ALA A 196 1.00 6.69 -26.82
C ALA A 196 -0.23 6.21 -27.58
N GLN A 197 -0.09 5.12 -28.31
CA GLN A 197 -1.11 4.66 -29.25
C GLN A 197 -2.43 4.66 -28.50
N ARG A 198 -3.25 5.70 -28.73
CA ARG A 198 -4.57 5.91 -28.11
C ARG A 198 -5.48 4.78 -28.57
N GLY A 199 -5.49 3.71 -27.85
CA GLY A 199 -6.40 2.60 -28.03
C GLY A 199 -6.33 1.73 -26.79
N TRP A 200 -7.46 1.56 -26.14
CA TRP A 200 -7.68 0.50 -25.15
C TRP A 200 -7.40 -0.84 -25.85
N ARG A 201 -6.16 -1.28 -25.87
CA ARG A 201 -5.82 -2.66 -26.25
C ARG A 201 -5.73 -3.44 -24.96
N LEU A 202 -6.52 -4.50 -24.89
CA LEU A 202 -6.41 -5.49 -23.80
C LEU A 202 -4.94 -5.85 -23.58
N PRO A 203 -4.50 -6.03 -22.31
CA PRO A 203 -3.16 -6.49 -22.02
C PRO A 203 -2.88 -7.78 -22.83
N PRO A 204 -1.66 -7.95 -23.34
CA PRO A 204 -1.28 -9.22 -23.96
C PRO A 204 -1.65 -10.40 -23.05
N PRO A 205 -2.19 -11.52 -23.58
CA PRO A 205 -2.59 -12.67 -22.75
C PRO A 205 -1.51 -13.13 -21.77
N ALA A 206 -0.24 -12.98 -22.17
CA ALA A 206 0.92 -13.28 -21.33
C ALA A 206 1.00 -12.42 -20.04
N LEU A 207 0.37 -11.25 -19.99
CA LEU A 207 0.34 -10.37 -18.82
C LEU A 207 -0.91 -10.57 -17.96
N ILE A 208 -1.99 -11.12 -18.51
CA ILE A 208 -3.24 -11.35 -17.76
C ILE A 208 -2.98 -12.25 -16.55
N GLY A 209 -2.25 -13.34 -16.73
CA GLY A 209 -1.90 -14.26 -15.65
C GLY A 209 -1.08 -13.59 -14.54
N LEU A 210 -0.06 -12.77 -14.90
CA LEU A 210 0.72 -12.01 -13.93
C LEU A 210 -0.14 -10.93 -13.26
N GLY A 211 -1.03 -10.27 -14.01
CA GLY A 211 -1.98 -9.29 -13.49
C GLY A 211 -2.92 -9.91 -12.45
N LEU A 212 -3.50 -11.08 -12.74
CA LEU A 212 -4.36 -11.80 -11.79
C LEU A 212 -3.60 -12.21 -10.53
N LEU A 213 -2.34 -12.65 -10.64
CA LEU A 213 -1.52 -12.94 -9.47
C LEU A 213 -1.22 -11.67 -8.65
N THR A 214 -1.01 -10.54 -9.32
CA THR A 214 -0.81 -9.26 -8.64
C THR A 214 -2.09 -8.81 -7.93
N LEU A 215 -3.25 -8.97 -8.55
CA LEU A 215 -4.55 -8.75 -7.91
C LEU A 215 -4.69 -9.64 -6.66
N CYS A 216 -4.37 -10.94 -6.76
CA CYS A 216 -4.40 -11.85 -5.61
C CYS A 216 -3.52 -11.36 -4.46
N ALA A 217 -2.29 -10.92 -4.75
CA ALA A 217 -1.36 -10.41 -3.75
C ALA A 217 -1.90 -9.13 -3.09
N PHE A 218 -2.35 -8.15 -3.86
CA PHE A 218 -2.85 -6.89 -3.34
C PHE A 218 -4.14 -7.04 -2.54
N VAL A 219 -5.09 -7.89 -2.99
CA VAL A 219 -6.30 -8.19 -2.19
C VAL A 219 -5.91 -8.86 -0.88
N SER A 220 -4.92 -9.76 -0.89
CA SER A 220 -4.45 -10.43 0.34
C SER A 220 -3.78 -9.46 1.31
N GLU A 221 -2.94 -8.54 0.81
CA GLU A 221 -2.35 -7.46 1.62
C GLU A 221 -3.42 -6.55 2.19
N GLY A 222 -4.36 -6.08 1.35
CA GLY A 222 -5.47 -5.22 1.75
C GLY A 222 -6.39 -5.88 2.78
N ALA A 223 -6.73 -7.16 2.61
CA ALA A 223 -7.58 -7.89 3.54
C ALA A 223 -6.99 -7.92 4.97
N VAL A 224 -5.68 -8.12 5.11
CA VAL A 224 -5.02 -8.06 6.43
C VAL A 224 -4.98 -6.63 6.96
N ALA A 225 -4.69 -5.65 6.10
CA ALA A 225 -4.63 -4.25 6.48
C ALA A 225 -5.99 -3.74 6.98
N ASP A 226 -7.05 -3.94 6.20
CA ASP A 226 -8.37 -3.39 6.46
C ASP A 226 -9.14 -4.14 7.57
N TRP A 227 -8.96 -5.47 7.64
CA TRP A 227 -9.80 -6.33 8.48
C TRP A 227 -9.05 -7.04 9.61
N GLY A 228 -7.70 -7.03 9.60
CA GLY A 228 -6.91 -7.76 10.59
C GLY A 228 -7.13 -7.25 12.02
N ALA A 229 -7.13 -5.94 12.22
CA ALA A 229 -7.41 -5.36 13.54
C ALA A 229 -8.84 -5.65 13.99
N LEU A 230 -9.80 -5.63 13.07
CA LEU A 230 -11.20 -5.94 13.37
C LEU A 230 -11.38 -7.41 13.77
N LEU A 231 -10.70 -8.35 13.08
CA LEU A 231 -10.69 -9.77 13.46
C LEU A 231 -10.19 -9.96 14.90
N LEU A 232 -9.05 -9.33 15.25
CA LEU A 232 -8.48 -9.43 16.59
C LEU A 232 -9.44 -8.86 17.64
N HIS A 233 -10.07 -7.73 17.35
CA HIS A 233 -10.96 -7.06 18.30
C HIS A 233 -12.29 -7.79 18.46
N GLN A 234 -13.01 -8.08 17.38
CA GLN A 234 -14.38 -8.61 17.43
C GLN A 234 -14.43 -10.12 17.61
N VAL A 235 -13.50 -10.87 17.01
CA VAL A 235 -13.55 -12.34 17.01
C VAL A 235 -12.74 -12.95 18.17
N LEU A 236 -11.62 -12.31 18.52
CA LEU A 236 -10.74 -12.79 19.59
C LEU A 236 -10.84 -11.98 20.88
N GLY A 237 -11.69 -10.93 20.92
CA GLY A 237 -11.90 -10.11 22.12
C GLY A 237 -10.67 -9.28 22.54
N ALA A 238 -9.74 -9.03 21.60
CA ALA A 238 -8.57 -8.22 21.88
C ALA A 238 -8.93 -6.77 22.17
N SER A 239 -8.21 -6.12 23.10
CA SER A 239 -8.30 -4.66 23.24
C SER A 239 -7.90 -3.97 21.93
N GLU A 240 -8.35 -2.74 21.69
CA GLU A 240 -7.95 -1.97 20.50
C GLU A 240 -6.42 -1.85 20.38
N ARG A 241 -5.74 -1.72 21.51
CA ARG A 241 -4.28 -1.70 21.59
C ARG A 241 -3.64 -2.95 21.00
N LEU A 242 -4.11 -4.13 21.40
CA LEU A 242 -3.60 -5.41 20.89
C LEU A 242 -4.03 -5.64 19.43
N ALA A 243 -5.24 -5.21 19.07
CA ALA A 243 -5.73 -5.30 17.70
C ALA A 243 -4.85 -4.51 16.72
N ALA A 244 -4.44 -3.29 17.08
CA ALA A 244 -3.53 -2.48 16.26
C ALA A 244 -2.15 -3.13 16.07
N LEU A 245 -1.67 -3.92 17.04
CA LEU A 245 -0.41 -4.67 16.92
C LEU A 245 -0.45 -5.76 15.85
N GLY A 246 -1.63 -6.24 15.46
CA GLY A 246 -1.77 -7.18 14.32
C GLY A 246 -1.25 -6.59 13.03
N PHE A 247 -1.70 -5.39 12.68
CA PHE A 247 -1.19 -4.69 11.50
C PHE A 247 0.26 -4.23 11.67
N ALA A 248 0.67 -3.85 12.88
CA ALA A 248 2.07 -3.50 13.15
C ALA A 248 3.02 -4.69 12.89
N ALA A 249 2.65 -5.90 13.35
CA ALA A 249 3.43 -7.11 13.13
C ALA A 249 3.51 -7.50 11.65
N PHE A 250 2.38 -7.43 10.93
CA PHE A 250 2.32 -7.61 9.49
C PHE A 250 3.26 -6.62 8.77
N SER A 251 3.14 -5.32 9.08
CA SER A 251 3.94 -4.27 8.45
C SER A 251 5.44 -4.40 8.75
N ALA A 252 5.80 -4.76 9.98
CA ALA A 252 7.19 -4.95 10.38
C ALA A 252 7.86 -6.05 9.54
N THR A 253 7.21 -7.21 9.41
CA THR A 253 7.75 -8.33 8.62
C THR A 253 7.74 -8.03 7.12
N MET A 254 6.75 -7.27 6.63
CA MET A 254 6.71 -6.76 5.26
C MET A 254 7.94 -5.87 4.96
N VAL A 255 8.27 -4.93 5.86
CA VAL A 255 9.47 -4.08 5.74
C VAL A 255 10.73 -4.93 5.70
N LEU A 256 10.88 -5.83 6.67
CA LEU A 256 12.05 -6.70 6.74
C LEU A 256 12.19 -7.56 5.48
N GLY A 257 11.10 -8.19 5.05
CA GLY A 257 11.11 -9.01 3.84
C GLY A 257 11.48 -8.21 2.59
N ARG A 258 11.01 -6.97 2.44
CA ARG A 258 11.39 -6.06 1.34
C ARG A 258 12.85 -5.65 1.40
N LEU A 259 13.39 -5.38 2.57
CA LEU A 259 14.81 -5.03 2.74
C LEU A 259 15.76 -6.19 2.38
N PHE A 260 15.35 -7.42 2.67
CA PHE A 260 16.14 -8.62 2.36
C PHE A 260 15.76 -9.27 1.03
N GLY A 261 14.70 -8.81 0.38
CA GLY A 261 14.12 -9.40 -0.83
C GLY A 261 15.12 -9.55 -1.97
N ASP A 262 15.91 -8.51 -2.25
CA ASP A 262 16.91 -8.56 -3.31
C ASP A 262 17.99 -9.63 -3.04
N ARG A 263 18.41 -9.81 -1.76
CA ARG A 263 19.35 -10.86 -1.39
C ARG A 263 18.76 -12.27 -1.57
N LEU A 264 17.47 -12.42 -1.28
CA LEU A 264 16.76 -13.68 -1.49
C LEU A 264 16.66 -14.01 -2.98
N ARG A 265 16.37 -13.02 -3.84
CA ARG A 265 16.27 -13.17 -5.29
C ARG A 265 17.60 -13.49 -5.98
N VAL A 266 18.73 -13.15 -5.35
CA VAL A 266 20.06 -13.57 -5.82
C VAL A 266 20.30 -15.06 -5.54
N ARG A 267 19.74 -15.58 -4.42
CA ARG A 267 20.01 -16.97 -3.96
C ARG A 267 18.98 -17.98 -4.47
N PHE A 268 17.75 -17.55 -4.70
CA PHE A 268 16.63 -18.43 -5.03
C PHE A 268 15.94 -17.97 -6.31
N ALA A 269 15.40 -18.91 -7.07
CA ALA A 269 14.60 -18.62 -8.25
C ALA A 269 13.31 -17.88 -7.86
N ASP A 270 12.90 -16.88 -8.65
CA ASP A 270 11.68 -16.07 -8.43
C ASP A 270 10.44 -16.98 -8.24
N GLU A 271 10.31 -18.08 -9.00
CA GLU A 271 9.22 -19.05 -8.85
C GLU A 271 9.21 -19.74 -7.48
N ALA A 272 10.37 -20.20 -7.01
CA ALA A 272 10.49 -20.85 -5.69
C ALA A 272 10.16 -19.86 -4.56
N LEU A 273 10.60 -18.60 -4.70
CA LEU A 273 10.27 -17.53 -3.75
C LEU A 273 8.77 -17.29 -3.69
N VAL A 274 8.11 -17.05 -4.83
CA VAL A 274 6.65 -16.81 -4.86
C VAL A 274 5.91 -18.00 -4.26
N ARG A 275 6.27 -19.24 -4.63
CA ARG A 275 5.62 -20.46 -4.12
C ARG A 275 5.78 -20.59 -2.60
N ASN A 276 7.01 -20.57 -2.11
CA ASN A 276 7.30 -20.84 -0.70
C ASN A 276 6.80 -19.73 0.23
N LEU A 277 6.90 -18.47 -0.22
CA LEU A 277 6.42 -17.32 0.54
C LEU A 277 4.88 -17.25 0.54
N ALA A 278 4.21 -17.61 -0.56
CA ALA A 278 2.76 -17.75 -0.56
C ALA A 278 2.28 -18.89 0.35
N LEU A 279 3.02 -20.02 0.43
CA LEU A 279 2.75 -21.08 1.42
C LEU A 279 2.94 -20.58 2.85
N LEU A 280 3.96 -19.77 3.11
CA LEU A 280 4.15 -19.13 4.41
C LEU A 280 2.98 -18.20 4.75
N ALA A 281 2.49 -17.42 3.79
CA ALA A 281 1.30 -16.57 3.97
C ALA A 281 0.06 -17.40 4.27
N ILE A 282 -0.15 -18.53 3.60
CA ILE A 282 -1.25 -19.47 3.87
C ILE A 282 -1.16 -20.00 5.31
N ALA A 283 0.01 -20.48 5.73
CA ALA A 283 0.24 -20.98 7.08
C ALA A 283 -0.01 -19.89 8.13
N GLY A 284 0.49 -18.67 7.85
CA GLY A 284 0.25 -17.49 8.68
C GLY A 284 -1.22 -17.16 8.81
N MET A 285 -1.96 -17.20 7.69
CA MET A 285 -3.39 -16.90 7.70
C MET A 285 -4.19 -17.95 8.46
N PHE A 286 -3.90 -19.25 8.31
CA PHE A 286 -4.50 -20.27 9.13
C PHE A 286 -4.20 -20.06 10.63
N LEU A 287 -2.96 -19.73 10.98
CA LEU A 287 -2.62 -19.41 12.36
C LEU A 287 -3.40 -18.18 12.87
N ALA A 288 -3.53 -17.12 12.05
CA ALA A 288 -4.30 -15.93 12.44
C ALA A 288 -5.79 -16.22 12.67
N LEU A 289 -6.40 -17.05 11.81
CA LEU A 289 -7.82 -17.32 11.85
C LEU A 289 -8.22 -18.34 12.92
N PHE A 290 -7.38 -19.34 13.20
CA PHE A 290 -7.75 -20.46 14.04
C PHE A 290 -7.00 -20.52 15.38
N SER A 291 -6.05 -19.60 15.63
CA SER A 291 -5.46 -19.46 16.97
C SER A 291 -6.52 -19.07 17.99
N PRO A 292 -6.56 -19.74 19.15
CA PRO A 292 -7.43 -19.34 20.24
C PRO A 292 -6.88 -18.11 21.02
N TRP A 293 -5.63 -17.72 20.74
CA TRP A 293 -4.95 -16.63 21.44
C TRP A 293 -4.64 -15.47 20.51
N VAL A 294 -4.83 -14.25 21.00
CA VAL A 294 -4.49 -13.00 20.28
C VAL A 294 -3.03 -12.98 19.82
N ALA A 295 -2.09 -13.43 20.68
CA ALA A 295 -0.68 -13.48 20.34
C ALA A 295 -0.39 -14.42 19.15
N GLY A 296 -1.05 -15.57 19.08
CA GLY A 296 -0.93 -16.48 17.94
C GLY A 296 -1.49 -15.88 16.65
N ALA A 297 -2.60 -15.14 16.72
CA ALA A 297 -3.15 -14.45 15.56
C ALA A 297 -2.23 -13.31 15.08
N ILE A 298 -1.63 -12.54 15.98
CA ILE A 298 -0.63 -11.53 15.67
C ILE A 298 0.59 -12.16 14.98
N ALA A 299 1.10 -13.28 15.51
CA ALA A 299 2.18 -14.04 14.88
C ALA A 299 1.78 -14.55 13.48
N GLY A 300 0.52 -14.97 13.30
CA GLY A 300 -0.05 -15.33 12.01
C GLY A 300 0.02 -14.18 11.02
N PHE A 301 -0.40 -12.98 11.40
CA PHE A 301 -0.29 -11.79 10.53
C PHE A 301 1.16 -11.42 10.22
N ALA A 302 2.09 -11.58 11.16
CA ALA A 302 3.52 -11.43 10.89
C ALA A 302 4.00 -12.40 9.80
N LEU A 303 3.57 -13.67 9.84
CA LEU A 303 3.89 -14.65 8.80
C LEU A 303 3.28 -14.28 7.44
N VAL A 304 2.04 -13.75 7.42
CA VAL A 304 1.42 -13.26 6.18
C VAL A 304 2.23 -12.12 5.60
N GLY A 305 2.65 -11.15 6.42
CA GLY A 305 3.49 -10.03 5.98
C GLY A 305 4.83 -10.48 5.41
N ALA A 306 5.51 -11.41 6.07
CA ALA A 306 6.74 -12.00 5.56
C ALA A 306 6.50 -12.74 4.22
N GLY A 307 5.40 -13.49 4.13
CA GLY A 307 5.04 -14.29 2.97
C GLY A 307 4.65 -13.48 1.73
N LEU A 308 4.06 -12.30 1.91
CA LEU A 308 3.66 -11.44 0.78
C LEU A 308 4.73 -10.40 0.39
N SER A 309 5.72 -10.17 1.24
CA SER A 309 6.65 -9.03 1.18
C SER A 309 7.36 -8.83 -0.16
N VAL A 310 7.79 -9.89 -0.84
CA VAL A 310 8.52 -9.81 -2.11
C VAL A 310 7.72 -10.29 -3.31
N VAL A 311 6.49 -10.77 -3.11
CA VAL A 311 5.65 -11.34 -4.17
C VAL A 311 5.35 -10.28 -5.24
N VAL A 312 4.82 -9.12 -4.83
CA VAL A 312 4.49 -8.01 -5.75
C VAL A 312 5.72 -7.51 -6.52
N PRO A 313 6.87 -7.21 -5.89
CA PRO A 313 8.09 -6.86 -6.61
C PRO A 313 8.53 -7.90 -7.65
N ILE A 314 8.39 -9.18 -7.35
CA ILE A 314 8.72 -10.26 -8.30
C ILE A 314 7.75 -10.25 -9.49
N LEU A 315 6.44 -10.11 -9.25
CA LEU A 315 5.42 -10.09 -10.31
C LEU A 315 5.59 -8.90 -11.24
N ILE A 316 5.82 -7.70 -10.68
CA ILE A 316 6.11 -6.49 -11.45
C ILE A 316 7.40 -6.66 -12.26
N GLY A 317 8.46 -7.18 -11.65
CA GLY A 317 9.71 -7.47 -12.33
C GLY A 317 9.56 -8.49 -13.48
N ALA A 318 8.75 -9.53 -13.28
CA ALA A 318 8.45 -10.53 -14.32
C ALA A 318 7.67 -9.91 -15.49
N ALA A 319 6.74 -8.98 -15.21
CA ALA A 319 5.98 -8.25 -16.24
C ALA A 319 6.86 -7.32 -17.07
N GLY A 320 7.74 -6.56 -16.41
CA GLY A 320 8.67 -5.64 -17.09
C GLY A 320 9.74 -6.34 -17.93
N ASN A 321 10.01 -7.62 -17.65
CA ASN A 321 10.99 -8.42 -18.40
C ASN A 321 10.35 -9.42 -19.36
N ARG A 322 9.07 -9.28 -19.71
CA ARG A 322 8.36 -10.20 -20.60
C ARG A 322 8.79 -10.01 -22.05
N PRO A 323 9.27 -11.05 -22.76
CA PRO A 323 9.64 -10.96 -24.16
C PRO A 323 8.48 -10.44 -25.03
N GLY A 324 8.79 -9.55 -25.97
CA GLY A 324 7.79 -8.99 -26.89
C GLY A 324 6.85 -7.95 -26.27
N VAL A 325 7.07 -7.55 -25.01
CA VAL A 325 6.31 -6.49 -24.34
C VAL A 325 7.27 -5.38 -23.93
N GLU A 326 6.91 -4.15 -24.23
CA GLU A 326 7.66 -2.98 -23.76
C GLU A 326 7.60 -2.96 -22.22
N PRO A 327 8.75 -2.80 -21.51
CA PRO A 327 8.82 -2.90 -20.04
C PRO A 327 7.82 -2.02 -19.31
N SER A 328 7.68 -0.75 -19.70
CA SER A 328 6.76 0.21 -19.07
C SER A 328 5.29 -0.24 -19.21
N ARG A 329 4.94 -0.76 -20.40
CA ARG A 329 3.59 -1.28 -20.68
C ARG A 329 3.30 -2.55 -19.87
N GLY A 330 4.30 -3.44 -19.72
CA GLY A 330 4.17 -4.65 -18.90
C GLY A 330 3.90 -4.31 -17.43
N VAL A 331 4.69 -3.43 -16.87
CA VAL A 331 4.55 -2.94 -15.48
C VAL A 331 3.21 -2.26 -15.26
N ALA A 332 2.82 -1.32 -16.15
CA ALA A 332 1.56 -0.58 -16.02
C ALA A 332 0.34 -1.50 -16.09
N ALA A 333 0.34 -2.48 -17.02
CA ALA A 333 -0.75 -3.43 -17.15
C ALA A 333 -0.92 -4.27 -15.86
N VAL A 334 0.15 -4.80 -15.30
CA VAL A 334 0.10 -5.62 -14.08
C VAL A 334 -0.24 -4.80 -12.85
N ALA A 335 0.28 -3.58 -12.72
CA ALA A 335 -0.06 -2.66 -11.65
C ALA A 335 -1.56 -2.30 -11.65
N SER A 336 -2.17 -2.11 -12.82
CA SER A 336 -3.60 -1.83 -12.93
C SER A 336 -4.49 -2.92 -12.34
N PHE A 337 -4.12 -4.21 -12.50
CA PHE A 337 -4.81 -5.30 -11.82
C PHE A 337 -4.65 -5.21 -10.29
N GLY A 338 -3.45 -4.85 -9.81
CA GLY A 338 -3.20 -4.67 -8.38
C GLY A 338 -4.09 -3.59 -7.77
N TYR A 339 -4.14 -2.41 -8.39
CA TYR A 339 -5.02 -1.32 -7.94
C TYR A 339 -6.51 -1.70 -8.01
N GLY A 340 -6.91 -2.45 -9.04
CA GLY A 340 -8.24 -3.03 -9.11
C GLY A 340 -8.54 -3.95 -7.92
N GLY A 341 -7.57 -4.75 -7.50
CA GLY A 341 -7.66 -5.60 -6.31
C GLY A 341 -7.83 -4.80 -5.02
N LEU A 342 -7.03 -3.74 -4.83
CA LEU A 342 -7.16 -2.85 -3.67
C LEU A 342 -8.53 -2.18 -3.59
N LEU A 343 -9.09 -1.79 -4.73
CA LEU A 343 -10.41 -1.18 -4.78
C LEU A 343 -11.52 -2.19 -4.46
N MET A 344 -11.42 -3.41 -5.00
CA MET A 344 -12.46 -4.44 -4.84
C MET A 344 -12.35 -5.22 -3.52
N GLY A 345 -11.17 -5.26 -2.91
CA GLY A 345 -10.88 -6.05 -1.71
C GLY A 345 -11.80 -5.73 -0.53
N PRO A 346 -11.88 -4.47 -0.06
CA PRO A 346 -12.68 -4.11 1.10
C PRO A 346 -14.17 -4.45 0.96
N PRO A 347 -14.87 -4.09 -0.13
CA PRO A 347 -16.28 -4.43 -0.27
C PRO A 347 -16.53 -5.93 -0.44
N LEU A 348 -15.62 -6.65 -1.08
CA LEU A 348 -15.72 -8.11 -1.21
C LEU A 348 -15.67 -8.79 0.16
N ILE A 349 -14.67 -8.43 0.97
CA ILE A 349 -14.53 -8.99 2.32
C ILE A 349 -15.68 -8.53 3.21
N GLY A 350 -16.09 -7.25 3.13
CA GLY A 350 -17.20 -6.72 3.93
C GLY A 350 -18.52 -7.42 3.62
N PHE A 351 -18.83 -7.62 2.34
CA PHE A 351 -20.02 -8.37 1.92
C PHE A 351 -19.99 -9.82 2.42
N LEU A 352 -18.87 -10.51 2.28
CA LEU A 352 -18.74 -11.88 2.78
C LEU A 352 -18.82 -11.92 4.30
N ALA A 353 -18.21 -10.95 5.01
CA ALA A 353 -18.22 -10.91 6.47
C ALA A 353 -19.61 -10.77 7.06
N GLU A 354 -20.50 -10.01 6.41
CA GLU A 354 -21.90 -9.89 6.80
C GLU A 354 -22.66 -11.21 6.69
N HIS A 355 -22.35 -12.04 5.69
CA HIS A 355 -23.09 -13.27 5.43
C HIS A 355 -22.55 -14.52 6.15
N VAL A 356 -21.22 -14.63 6.25
CA VAL A 356 -20.55 -15.82 6.78
C VAL A 356 -19.66 -15.53 8.00
N GLY A 357 -19.61 -14.29 8.44
CA GLY A 357 -18.76 -13.80 9.51
C GLY A 357 -17.32 -13.54 9.07
N LEU A 358 -16.66 -12.62 9.79
CA LEU A 358 -15.35 -12.09 9.41
C LEU A 358 -14.24 -13.16 9.33
N ARG A 359 -14.29 -14.17 10.23
CA ARG A 359 -13.31 -15.26 10.25
C ARG A 359 -13.33 -16.07 8.94
N LEU A 360 -14.51 -16.44 8.46
CA LEU A 360 -14.66 -17.25 7.25
C LEU A 360 -14.42 -16.41 5.98
N SER A 361 -14.82 -15.14 5.99
CA SER A 361 -14.58 -14.25 4.83
C SER A 361 -13.08 -14.09 4.53
N LEU A 362 -12.24 -14.04 5.55
CA LEU A 362 -10.80 -13.91 5.40
C LEU A 362 -10.11 -15.19 4.87
N LEU A 363 -10.80 -16.34 4.80
CA LEU A 363 -10.30 -17.52 4.07
C LEU A 363 -10.13 -17.25 2.57
N VAL A 364 -10.73 -16.19 2.02
CA VAL A 364 -10.45 -15.72 0.66
C VAL A 364 -8.95 -15.48 0.47
N VAL A 365 -8.24 -14.96 1.47
CA VAL A 365 -6.77 -14.76 1.42
C VAL A 365 -6.04 -16.09 1.20
N VAL A 366 -6.49 -17.16 1.85
CA VAL A 366 -5.92 -18.51 1.65
C VAL A 366 -6.12 -18.97 0.20
N GLY A 367 -7.32 -18.78 -0.34
CA GLY A 367 -7.62 -19.11 -1.75
C GLY A 367 -6.77 -18.31 -2.75
N LEU A 368 -6.62 -17.01 -2.52
CA LEU A 368 -5.80 -16.12 -3.35
C LEU A 368 -4.31 -16.51 -3.28
N CYS A 369 -3.78 -16.77 -2.09
CA CYS A 369 -2.42 -17.25 -1.91
C CYS A 369 -2.22 -18.66 -2.51
N ALA A 370 -3.21 -19.54 -2.47
CA ALA A 370 -3.16 -20.82 -3.19
C ALA A 370 -3.05 -20.61 -4.72
N GLY A 371 -3.74 -19.60 -5.27
CA GLY A 371 -3.55 -19.19 -6.66
C GLY A 371 -2.11 -18.76 -6.97
N LEU A 372 -1.45 -18.02 -6.08
CA LEU A 372 -0.03 -17.67 -6.18
C LEU A 372 0.86 -18.92 -6.19
N VAL A 373 0.61 -19.89 -5.31
CA VAL A 373 1.35 -21.17 -5.25
C VAL A 373 1.21 -21.94 -6.55
N LEU A 374 -0.04 -22.13 -7.01
CA LEU A 374 -0.34 -22.96 -8.19
C LEU A 374 0.19 -22.36 -9.49
N LYS A 375 0.23 -21.05 -9.60
CA LYS A 375 0.65 -20.31 -10.80
C LYS A 375 2.01 -19.63 -10.65
N ALA A 376 2.80 -19.97 -9.65
CA ALA A 376 4.14 -19.42 -9.43
C ALA A 376 5.06 -19.56 -10.65
N SER A 377 4.87 -20.58 -11.48
CA SER A 377 5.64 -20.78 -12.70
C SER A 377 5.50 -19.63 -13.73
N LEU A 378 4.47 -18.79 -13.65
CA LEU A 378 4.30 -17.65 -14.52
C LEU A 378 5.39 -16.58 -14.37
N VAL A 379 6.08 -16.54 -13.21
CA VAL A 379 7.20 -15.61 -12.99
C VAL A 379 8.53 -16.14 -13.51
N ARG A 380 8.61 -17.37 -14.05
CA ARG A 380 9.85 -17.89 -14.64
C ARG A 380 10.34 -16.97 -15.74
N ARG A 381 11.61 -16.62 -15.66
CA ARG A 381 12.27 -15.94 -16.77
C ARG A 381 12.39 -16.92 -17.93
N PRO A 382 12.00 -16.54 -19.15
CA PRO A 382 12.29 -17.38 -20.31
C PRO A 382 13.82 -17.61 -20.40
N PRO A 383 14.26 -18.79 -20.87
CA PRO A 383 15.67 -19.01 -21.13
C PRO A 383 16.21 -17.89 -21.99
N LYS A 384 17.40 -17.34 -21.64
CA LYS A 384 18.07 -16.41 -22.55
C LYS A 384 18.22 -17.14 -23.88
N ALA A 385 17.63 -16.60 -24.94
CA ALA A 385 17.93 -17.07 -26.29
C ALA A 385 19.45 -16.96 -26.44
N ASN A 386 20.10 -18.13 -26.64
CA ASN A 386 21.51 -18.14 -27.00
C ASN A 386 21.64 -17.35 -28.30
N VAL A 387 22.18 -16.12 -28.21
CA VAL A 387 22.64 -15.32 -29.35
C VAL A 387 24.03 -15.74 -29.68
#